data_8ba054152a650b4322db9f5f6c4cb54a
#
_entry.id   8ba054152a650b4322db9f5f6c4cb54a
#
_cell.length_a   1.000
_cell.length_b   1.000
_cell.length_c   1.000
_cell.angle_alpha   90.00
_cell.angle_beta   90.00
_cell.angle_gamma   90.00
#
_symmetry.space_group_name_H-M   'P 1'
#
loop_
_entity.id
_entity.type
_entity.pdbx_description
1 polymer ?
#
loop_
_entity_poly.entity_id
_entity_poly.type
_entity_poly.pdbx_seq_one_letter_code
_entity_poly.pdbx_strand_id
1 'polypeptide(L)'
;IQVWIRHHIERIESMIEEETEIELRQNLEEMLDTNRKILNDAPATLREACQWIIWYHLASRTYNRDGAGGQIDTLLQPFYEKDLREGIIDHDKAVYYLACFLINDPIYWQLGGPDENGDDQTSDISFLILEAGDKINTSLNITVRVHPKLNEELFHQSLSYLIKNKNAWPRFSGDKALVEGFMKNGFDVKLARKRIAVGCNWMSLPGLEYTMNDLVKVNIAKVFEVALQDMRENNEVEEYSTSTLYVLFIDHLCQAVHTAAEGIRFHLKYQKYNEPELVLNLLSHGPLEKGLDVSDGGATYYNLAIDGAGLAIAADSF
;
A
#
# COMPACT_ATOMS: atom_id res chain seq x y z
N ILE A 1 -18.11 -3.67 -12.15
CA ILE A 1 -16.80 -3.56 -12.81
C ILE A 1 -16.95 -3.93 -14.30
N GLN A 2 -17.50 -5.10 -14.68
CA GLN A 2 -17.63 -5.51 -16.09
C GLN A 2 -18.40 -4.52 -16.96
N VAL A 3 -19.47 -3.88 -16.47
CA VAL A 3 -20.19 -2.82 -17.20
C VAL A 3 -19.27 -1.63 -17.46
N TRP A 4 -18.48 -1.25 -16.49
CA TRP A 4 -17.52 -0.16 -16.62
C TRP A 4 -16.44 -0.47 -17.65
N ILE A 5 -15.88 -1.69 -17.62
CA ILE A 5 -14.90 -2.12 -18.63
C ILE A 5 -15.53 -2.11 -20.03
N ARG A 6 -16.81 -2.54 -20.22
CA ARG A 6 -17.50 -2.47 -21.51
C ARG A 6 -17.62 -1.05 -22.06
N HIS A 7 -17.96 -0.06 -21.24
CA HIS A 7 -18.00 1.34 -21.67
C HIS A 7 -16.63 1.84 -22.13
N HIS A 8 -15.53 1.37 -21.50
CA HIS A 8 -14.19 1.70 -21.95
C HIS A 8 -13.84 1.02 -23.26
N ILE A 9 -14.24 -0.23 -23.46
CA ILE A 9 -14.10 -0.94 -24.74
C ILE A 9 -14.79 -0.15 -25.86
N GLU A 10 -16.05 0.22 -25.68
CA GLU A 10 -16.81 1.04 -26.64
C GLU A 10 -16.09 2.38 -26.93
N ARG A 11 -15.53 3.02 -25.91
CA ARG A 11 -14.78 4.27 -26.10
C ARG A 11 -13.47 4.06 -26.87
N ILE A 12 -12.73 2.99 -26.58
CA ILE A 12 -11.49 2.65 -27.29
C ILE A 12 -11.80 2.35 -28.76
N GLU A 13 -12.86 1.62 -29.06
CA GLU A 13 -13.32 1.36 -30.46
C GLU A 13 -13.56 2.67 -31.21
N SER A 14 -14.28 3.62 -30.61
CA SER A 14 -14.49 4.96 -31.21
C SER A 14 -13.17 5.72 -31.42
N MET A 15 -12.22 5.63 -30.47
CA MET A 15 -10.92 6.28 -30.60
C MET A 15 -10.08 5.67 -31.73
N ILE A 16 -10.14 4.36 -31.96
CA ILE A 16 -9.45 3.69 -33.06
C ILE A 16 -9.97 4.19 -34.42
N GLU A 17 -11.27 4.45 -34.53
CA GLU A 17 -11.86 5.00 -35.79
C GLU A 17 -11.38 6.42 -36.07
N GLU A 18 -11.15 7.21 -35.03
CA GLU A 18 -10.73 8.64 -35.15
C GLU A 18 -9.20 8.78 -35.26
N GLU A 19 -8.41 7.78 -34.83
CA GLU A 19 -6.95 7.88 -34.73
C GLU A 19 -6.26 7.66 -36.10
N THR A 20 -5.42 8.58 -36.46
CA THR A 20 -4.67 8.58 -37.75
C THR A 20 -3.19 8.24 -37.59
N GLU A 21 -2.65 8.36 -36.37
CA GLU A 21 -1.26 8.04 -36.11
C GLU A 21 -1.11 6.52 -35.88
N ILE A 22 -0.25 5.88 -36.64
CA ILE A 22 -0.14 4.42 -36.72
C ILE A 22 0.23 3.83 -35.35
N GLU A 23 1.21 4.40 -34.64
CA GLU A 23 1.68 3.88 -33.35
C GLU A 23 0.61 4.02 -32.26
N LEU A 24 -0.09 5.14 -32.21
CA LEU A 24 -1.18 5.36 -31.26
C LEU A 24 -2.35 4.42 -31.54
N ARG A 25 -2.69 4.24 -32.82
CA ARG A 25 -3.74 3.30 -33.22
C ARG A 25 -3.40 1.86 -32.82
N GLN A 26 -2.18 1.41 -33.07
CA GLN A 26 -1.73 0.08 -32.61
C GLN A 26 -1.84 -0.09 -31.11
N ASN A 27 -1.44 0.92 -30.34
CA ASN A 27 -1.58 0.87 -28.89
C ASN A 27 -3.06 0.77 -28.43
N LEU A 28 -3.96 1.52 -29.09
CA LEU A 28 -5.40 1.42 -28.83
C LEU A 28 -5.97 0.04 -29.18
N GLU A 29 -5.55 -0.56 -30.29
CA GLU A 29 -5.92 -1.92 -30.68
C GLU A 29 -5.45 -2.95 -29.64
N GLU A 30 -4.21 -2.87 -29.17
CA GLU A 30 -3.69 -3.69 -28.10
C GLU A 30 -4.45 -3.48 -26.76
N MET A 31 -4.84 -2.23 -26.44
CA MET A 31 -5.67 -1.93 -25.27
C MET A 31 -7.06 -2.55 -25.38
N LEU A 32 -7.66 -2.48 -26.58
CA LEU A 32 -8.96 -3.08 -26.87
C LEU A 32 -8.95 -4.59 -26.64
N ASP A 33 -7.97 -5.29 -27.21
CA ASP A 33 -7.83 -6.74 -27.09
C ASP A 33 -7.60 -7.16 -25.65
N THR A 34 -6.74 -6.43 -24.92
CA THR A 34 -6.50 -6.66 -23.50
C THR A 34 -7.79 -6.56 -22.68
N ASN A 35 -8.56 -5.47 -22.84
CA ASN A 35 -9.78 -5.25 -22.08
C ASN A 35 -10.89 -6.24 -22.44
N ARG A 36 -11.00 -6.65 -23.73
CA ARG A 36 -11.94 -7.69 -24.15
C ARG A 36 -11.66 -9.03 -23.48
N LYS A 37 -10.37 -9.42 -23.36
CA LYS A 37 -9.97 -10.66 -22.69
C LYS A 37 -10.28 -10.64 -21.21
N ILE A 38 -9.76 -9.64 -20.48
CA ILE A 38 -9.90 -9.56 -19.02
C ILE A 38 -11.32 -9.24 -18.54
N LEU A 39 -12.22 -8.91 -19.46
CA LEU A 39 -13.64 -8.70 -19.14
C LEU A 39 -14.28 -9.94 -18.52
N ASN A 40 -13.91 -11.14 -18.99
CA ASN A 40 -14.49 -12.39 -18.56
C ASN A 40 -13.47 -13.45 -18.13
N ASP A 41 -12.21 -13.30 -18.53
CA ASP A 41 -11.14 -14.26 -18.29
C ASP A 41 -10.10 -13.73 -17.30
N ALA A 42 -9.41 -14.63 -16.62
CA ALA A 42 -8.26 -14.29 -15.80
C ALA A 42 -7.11 -13.80 -16.70
N PRO A 43 -6.28 -12.82 -16.20
CA PRO A 43 -5.14 -12.36 -16.97
C PRO A 43 -4.16 -13.52 -17.24
N ALA A 44 -3.62 -13.56 -18.45
CA ALA A 44 -2.69 -14.58 -18.91
C ALA A 44 -1.32 -14.00 -19.33
N THR A 45 -1.22 -12.70 -19.56
CA THR A 45 0.02 -11.99 -19.96
C THR A 45 0.34 -10.88 -18.99
N LEU A 46 1.61 -10.39 -19.02
CA LEU A 46 2.04 -9.26 -18.20
C LEU A 46 1.16 -8.02 -18.41
N ARG A 47 0.84 -7.70 -19.67
CA ARG A 47 -0.02 -6.56 -20.01
C ARG A 47 -1.42 -6.73 -19.41
N GLU A 48 -2.02 -7.91 -19.57
CA GLU A 48 -3.34 -8.23 -19.01
C GLU A 48 -3.34 -8.16 -17.48
N ALA A 49 -2.29 -8.67 -16.82
CA ALA A 49 -2.15 -8.61 -15.36
C ALA A 49 -2.06 -7.16 -14.86
N CYS A 50 -1.24 -6.31 -15.50
CA CYS A 50 -1.16 -4.88 -15.18
C CYS A 50 -2.53 -4.21 -15.35
N GLN A 51 -3.23 -4.43 -16.46
CA GLN A 51 -4.54 -3.83 -16.72
C GLN A 51 -5.61 -4.32 -15.74
N TRP A 52 -5.59 -5.61 -15.37
CA TRP A 52 -6.52 -6.17 -14.38
C TRP A 52 -6.32 -5.54 -12.99
N ILE A 53 -5.07 -5.36 -12.55
CA ILE A 53 -4.75 -4.70 -11.29
C ILE A 53 -5.24 -3.25 -11.30
N ILE A 54 -5.06 -2.52 -12.40
CA ILE A 54 -5.57 -1.14 -12.53
C ILE A 54 -7.11 -1.12 -12.36
N TRP A 55 -7.85 -2.02 -13.01
CA TRP A 55 -9.29 -2.10 -12.88
C TRP A 55 -9.72 -2.41 -11.44
N TYR A 56 -9.03 -3.32 -10.78
CA TYR A 56 -9.29 -3.63 -9.37
C TYR A 56 -9.08 -2.41 -8.48
N HIS A 57 -7.95 -1.73 -8.63
CA HIS A 57 -7.64 -0.55 -7.82
C HIS A 57 -8.59 0.62 -8.09
N LEU A 58 -8.96 0.87 -9.33
CA LEU A 58 -9.95 1.88 -9.67
C LEU A 58 -11.32 1.55 -9.02
N ALA A 59 -11.75 0.30 -9.05
CA ALA A 59 -12.97 -0.13 -8.40
C ALA A 59 -12.89 0.01 -6.87
N SER A 60 -11.79 -0.42 -6.25
CA SER A 60 -11.62 -0.32 -4.79
C SER A 60 -11.55 1.11 -4.29
N ARG A 61 -10.98 2.04 -5.06
CA ARG A 61 -10.93 3.47 -4.70
C ARG A 61 -12.29 4.16 -4.67
N THR A 62 -13.30 3.61 -5.33
CA THR A 62 -14.67 4.16 -5.25
C THR A 62 -15.22 4.09 -3.83
N TYR A 63 -14.63 3.27 -2.97
CA TYR A 63 -14.95 3.13 -1.55
C TYR A 63 -14.01 3.93 -0.64
N ASN A 64 -13.39 4.99 -1.14
CA ASN A 64 -12.52 5.87 -0.38
C ASN A 64 -11.28 5.16 0.20
N ARG A 65 -10.60 4.36 -0.63
CA ARG A 65 -9.39 3.64 -0.26
C ARG A 65 -8.13 4.39 -0.67
N ASP A 66 -7.11 4.29 0.17
CA ASP A 66 -5.80 4.90 -0.01
C ASP A 66 -4.95 4.20 -1.10
N GLY A 67 -5.37 3.03 -1.54
CA GLY A 67 -4.71 2.29 -2.60
C GLY A 67 -3.40 1.66 -2.17
N ALA A 68 -3.45 0.72 -1.24
CA ALA A 68 -2.34 -0.17 -0.96
C ALA A 68 -2.22 -1.22 -2.08
N GLY A 69 -1.09 -1.23 -2.80
CA GLY A 69 -0.88 -2.12 -3.93
C GLY A 69 -0.49 -3.54 -3.53
N GLY A 70 0.56 -3.67 -2.79
CA GLY A 70 1.12 -4.97 -2.43
C GLY A 70 2.55 -5.19 -2.90
N GLN A 71 2.99 -6.43 -2.92
CA GLN A 71 4.30 -6.83 -3.41
C GLN A 71 4.20 -7.14 -4.91
N ILE A 72 4.46 -6.12 -5.73
CA ILE A 72 4.16 -6.16 -7.16
C ILE A 72 5.12 -7.05 -7.96
N ASP A 73 6.37 -7.15 -7.55
CA ASP A 73 7.38 -7.95 -8.24
C ASP A 73 7.06 -9.44 -8.20
N THR A 74 6.69 -9.99 -7.06
CA THR A 74 6.26 -11.39 -6.96
C THR A 74 4.94 -11.68 -7.67
N LEU A 75 4.04 -10.70 -7.73
CA LEU A 75 2.77 -10.84 -8.43
C LEU A 75 2.95 -10.90 -9.95
N LEU A 76 3.84 -10.08 -10.51
CA LEU A 76 4.00 -9.95 -11.96
C LEU A 76 5.06 -10.89 -12.55
N GLN A 77 6.02 -11.38 -11.75
CA GLN A 77 7.10 -12.25 -12.21
C GLN A 77 6.64 -13.46 -13.04
N PRO A 78 5.61 -14.24 -12.63
CA PRO A 78 5.17 -15.41 -13.41
C PRO A 78 4.66 -15.05 -14.81
N PHE A 79 4.01 -13.90 -14.95
CA PHE A 79 3.53 -13.41 -16.25
C PHE A 79 4.68 -12.97 -17.14
N TYR A 80 5.65 -12.26 -16.57
CA TYR A 80 6.85 -11.82 -17.27
C TYR A 80 7.66 -13.00 -17.81
N GLU A 81 7.99 -13.96 -16.95
CA GLU A 81 8.75 -15.17 -17.33
C GLU A 81 8.07 -15.95 -18.43
N LYS A 82 6.74 -16.09 -18.34
CA LYS A 82 5.97 -16.77 -19.37
C LYS A 82 6.04 -16.04 -20.70
N ASP A 83 5.73 -14.74 -20.69
CA ASP A 83 5.66 -13.94 -21.90
C ASP A 83 7.02 -13.82 -22.58
N LEU A 84 8.11 -13.70 -21.78
CA LEU A 84 9.49 -13.69 -22.28
C LEU A 84 9.85 -15.05 -22.95
N ARG A 85 9.54 -16.17 -22.29
CA ARG A 85 9.79 -17.51 -22.80
C ARG A 85 9.00 -17.80 -24.10
N GLU A 86 7.80 -17.30 -24.19
CA GLU A 86 6.91 -17.46 -25.36
C GLU A 86 7.20 -16.46 -26.49
N GLY A 87 8.14 -15.49 -26.24
CA GLY A 87 8.49 -14.45 -27.23
C GLY A 87 7.38 -13.42 -27.46
N ILE A 88 6.45 -13.28 -26.52
CA ILE A 88 5.35 -12.30 -26.58
C ILE A 88 5.87 -10.90 -26.29
N ILE A 89 6.84 -10.78 -25.37
CA ILE A 89 7.50 -9.54 -25.01
C ILE A 89 9.02 -9.70 -25.02
N ASP A 90 9.71 -8.58 -25.16
CA ASP A 90 11.12 -8.41 -24.84
C ASP A 90 11.30 -7.51 -23.62
N HIS A 91 12.56 -7.23 -23.25
CA HIS A 91 12.90 -6.36 -22.14
C HIS A 91 12.27 -4.96 -22.26
N ASP A 92 12.41 -4.32 -23.43
CA ASP A 92 11.95 -2.94 -23.63
C ASP A 92 10.43 -2.83 -23.58
N LYS A 93 9.73 -3.83 -24.15
CA LYS A 93 8.27 -3.89 -24.08
C LYS A 93 7.77 -4.13 -22.65
N ALA A 94 8.47 -4.96 -21.86
CA ALA A 94 8.16 -5.17 -20.44
C ALA A 94 8.32 -3.85 -19.65
N VAL A 95 9.44 -3.15 -19.81
CA VAL A 95 9.68 -1.85 -19.16
C VAL A 95 8.62 -0.84 -19.57
N TYR A 96 8.22 -0.82 -20.84
CA TYR A 96 7.15 0.06 -21.33
C TYR A 96 5.81 -0.23 -20.64
N TYR A 97 5.39 -1.50 -20.54
CA TYR A 97 4.14 -1.85 -19.87
C TYR A 97 4.16 -1.49 -18.37
N LEU A 98 5.29 -1.74 -17.70
CA LEU A 98 5.46 -1.36 -16.30
C LEU A 98 5.46 0.17 -16.11
N ALA A 99 6.06 0.93 -17.04
CA ALA A 99 6.01 2.39 -17.03
C ALA A 99 4.57 2.91 -17.17
N CYS A 100 3.81 2.38 -18.12
CA CYS A 100 2.38 2.70 -18.28
C CYS A 100 1.57 2.36 -17.03
N PHE A 101 1.85 1.19 -16.42
CA PHE A 101 1.21 0.77 -15.18
C PHE A 101 1.48 1.74 -14.03
N LEU A 102 2.74 2.11 -13.80
CA LEU A 102 3.15 2.99 -12.70
C LEU A 102 2.60 4.42 -12.85
N ILE A 103 2.46 4.93 -14.08
CA ILE A 103 1.85 6.24 -14.33
C ILE A 103 0.35 6.23 -14.01
N ASN A 104 -0.35 5.16 -14.43
CA ASN A 104 -1.80 5.06 -14.26
C ASN A 104 -2.22 4.67 -12.85
N ASP A 105 -1.34 3.98 -12.12
CA ASP A 105 -1.63 3.49 -10.76
C ASP A 105 -0.52 3.85 -9.76
N PRO A 106 -0.41 5.14 -9.38
CA PRO A 106 0.65 5.65 -8.50
C PRO A 106 0.40 5.32 -7.02
N ILE A 107 -0.10 4.13 -6.73
CA ILE A 107 -0.31 3.65 -5.37
C ILE A 107 0.97 3.10 -4.76
N TYR A 108 0.88 2.58 -3.54
CA TYR A 108 2.02 2.11 -2.76
C TYR A 108 2.37 0.66 -3.11
N TRP A 109 3.58 0.43 -3.61
CA TRP A 109 4.09 -0.89 -3.97
C TRP A 109 5.33 -1.26 -3.17
N GLN A 110 5.47 -2.52 -2.82
CA GLN A 110 6.70 -3.08 -2.26
C GLN A 110 7.46 -3.87 -3.33
N LEU A 111 8.80 -3.76 -3.29
CA LEU A 111 9.74 -4.62 -4.01
C LEU A 111 10.58 -5.40 -3.02
N GLY A 112 10.90 -6.64 -3.37
CA GLY A 112 11.68 -7.54 -2.53
C GLY A 112 11.03 -7.82 -1.18
N GLY A 113 11.85 -8.24 -0.25
CA GLY A 113 11.42 -8.63 1.08
C GLY A 113 11.58 -10.12 1.30
N PRO A 114 11.52 -10.58 2.55
CA PRO A 114 11.67 -12.00 2.84
C PRO A 114 10.37 -12.76 2.55
N ASP A 115 10.51 -14.00 2.13
CA ASP A 115 9.43 -14.99 2.21
C ASP A 115 9.20 -15.43 3.67
N GLU A 116 8.31 -16.40 3.89
CA GLU A 116 8.05 -16.94 5.24
C GLU A 116 9.27 -17.58 5.92
N ASN A 117 10.23 -18.06 5.14
CA ASN A 117 11.47 -18.69 5.62
C ASN A 117 12.60 -17.66 5.83
N GLY A 118 12.42 -16.45 5.35
CA GLY A 118 13.40 -15.38 5.40
C GLY A 118 14.30 -15.32 4.19
N ASP A 119 13.94 -16.00 3.09
CA ASP A 119 14.67 -15.95 1.82
C ASP A 119 14.21 -14.75 0.99
N ASP A 120 15.12 -14.18 0.23
CA ASP A 120 14.86 -12.98 -0.57
C ASP A 120 13.93 -13.27 -1.76
N GLN A 121 12.98 -12.36 -2.00
CA GLN A 121 12.01 -12.44 -3.09
C GLN A 121 12.31 -11.46 -4.23
N THR A 122 13.51 -10.93 -4.31
CA THR A 122 13.95 -10.12 -5.46
C THR A 122 13.83 -10.92 -6.76
N SER A 123 13.28 -10.31 -7.79
CA SER A 123 13.05 -10.91 -9.10
C SER A 123 13.44 -9.96 -10.23
N ASP A 124 13.39 -10.42 -11.48
CA ASP A 124 13.64 -9.57 -12.65
C ASP A 124 12.69 -8.37 -12.68
N ILE A 125 11.44 -8.58 -12.32
CA ILE A 125 10.42 -7.50 -12.24
C ILE A 125 10.85 -6.43 -11.24
N SER A 126 11.54 -6.76 -10.15
CA SER A 126 12.04 -5.76 -9.19
C SER A 126 12.95 -4.73 -9.88
N PHE A 127 13.85 -5.20 -10.75
CA PHE A 127 14.75 -4.34 -11.52
C PHE A 127 14.03 -3.58 -12.63
N LEU A 128 13.13 -4.25 -13.36
CA LEU A 128 12.36 -3.63 -14.43
C LEU A 128 11.45 -2.50 -13.92
N ILE A 129 10.87 -2.64 -12.73
CA ILE A 129 10.08 -1.58 -12.09
C ILE A 129 10.94 -0.37 -11.73
N LEU A 130 12.15 -0.59 -11.20
CA LEU A 130 13.08 0.50 -10.92
C LEU A 130 13.50 1.22 -12.20
N GLU A 131 13.80 0.47 -13.27
CA GLU A 131 14.13 1.04 -14.57
C GLU A 131 12.97 1.82 -15.19
N ALA A 132 11.76 1.26 -15.16
CA ALA A 132 10.56 1.92 -15.62
C ALA A 132 10.32 3.24 -14.87
N GLY A 133 10.47 3.21 -13.54
CA GLY A 133 10.36 4.40 -12.70
C GLY A 133 11.40 5.47 -13.02
N ASP A 134 12.65 5.09 -13.29
CA ASP A 134 13.70 6.02 -13.70
C ASP A 134 13.39 6.69 -15.06
N LYS A 135 12.88 5.91 -16.01
CA LYS A 135 12.47 6.43 -17.34
C LYS A 135 11.29 7.40 -17.26
N ILE A 136 10.35 7.16 -16.38
CA ILE A 136 9.20 8.06 -16.16
C ILE A 136 9.65 9.37 -15.52
N ASN A 137 10.69 9.35 -14.70
CA ASN A 137 11.25 10.49 -13.98
C ASN A 137 10.19 11.27 -13.16
N THR A 138 9.31 10.57 -12.49
CA THR A 138 8.31 11.14 -11.58
C THR A 138 8.42 10.52 -10.21
N SER A 139 7.84 11.16 -9.19
CA SER A 139 7.80 10.61 -7.84
C SER A 139 6.83 9.44 -7.79
N LEU A 140 7.32 8.28 -7.33
CA LEU A 140 6.57 7.05 -7.21
C LEU A 140 6.51 6.58 -5.75
N ASN A 141 5.48 5.82 -5.42
CA ASN A 141 5.30 5.25 -4.08
C ASN A 141 5.81 3.80 -4.02
N ILE A 142 7.09 3.63 -4.32
CA ILE A 142 7.76 2.31 -4.30
C ILE A 142 8.61 2.21 -3.04
N THR A 143 8.46 1.10 -2.30
CA THR A 143 9.24 0.77 -1.10
C THR A 143 10.06 -0.48 -1.33
N VAL A 144 11.37 -0.41 -1.17
CA VAL A 144 12.25 -1.58 -1.13
C VAL A 144 12.34 -2.05 0.32
N ARG A 145 12.00 -3.32 0.56
CA ARG A 145 12.09 -3.90 1.90
C ARG A 145 13.46 -4.46 2.18
N VAL A 146 14.18 -3.83 3.11
CA VAL A 146 15.57 -4.14 3.44
C VAL A 146 15.63 -5.19 4.54
N HIS A 147 16.18 -6.37 4.21
CA HIS A 147 16.34 -7.49 5.14
C HIS A 147 17.74 -8.14 4.98
N PRO A 148 18.17 -9.03 5.90
CA PRO A 148 19.55 -9.53 5.90
C PRO A 148 20.02 -10.29 4.65
N LYS A 149 19.07 -10.81 3.86
CA LYS A 149 19.37 -11.55 2.62
C LYS A 149 18.97 -10.80 1.35
N LEU A 150 18.64 -9.51 1.46
CA LEU A 150 18.25 -8.70 0.29
C LEU A 150 19.35 -8.76 -0.77
N ASN A 151 18.97 -8.91 -2.02
CA ASN A 151 19.87 -8.86 -3.16
C ASN A 151 20.65 -7.54 -3.18
N GLU A 152 21.99 -7.64 -3.15
CA GLU A 152 22.88 -6.47 -3.05
C GLU A 152 22.76 -5.56 -4.29
N GLU A 153 22.56 -6.11 -5.47
CA GLU A 153 22.40 -5.35 -6.71
C GLU A 153 21.11 -4.53 -6.69
N LEU A 154 19.99 -5.13 -6.24
CA LEU A 154 18.73 -4.39 -6.07
C LEU A 154 18.89 -3.23 -5.09
N PHE A 155 19.58 -3.46 -3.97
CA PHE A 155 19.83 -2.42 -2.98
C PHE A 155 20.68 -1.28 -3.55
N HIS A 156 21.79 -1.60 -4.23
CA HIS A 156 22.66 -0.59 -4.83
C HIS A 156 21.98 0.20 -5.95
N GLN A 157 21.22 -0.47 -6.82
CA GLN A 157 20.48 0.20 -7.87
C GLN A 157 19.41 1.14 -7.30
N SER A 158 18.69 0.69 -6.28
CA SER A 158 17.70 1.50 -5.58
C SER A 158 18.29 2.76 -4.95
N LEU A 159 19.45 2.65 -4.28
CA LEU A 159 20.18 3.80 -3.75
C LEU A 159 20.67 4.73 -4.85
N SER A 160 21.15 4.18 -5.96
CA SER A 160 21.59 4.97 -7.12
C SER A 160 20.47 5.85 -7.66
N TYR A 161 19.27 5.31 -7.82
CA TYR A 161 18.12 6.07 -8.29
C TYR A 161 17.67 7.13 -7.28
N LEU A 162 17.62 6.81 -5.99
CA LEU A 162 17.29 7.78 -4.95
C LEU A 162 18.23 8.99 -4.97
N ILE A 163 19.55 8.75 -5.10
CA ILE A 163 20.57 9.80 -5.13
C ILE A 163 20.52 10.60 -6.44
N LYS A 164 20.38 9.90 -7.58
CA LYS A 164 20.34 10.51 -8.91
C LYS A 164 19.12 11.40 -9.10
N ASN A 165 17.94 10.88 -8.78
CA ASN A 165 16.68 11.52 -9.15
C ASN A 165 16.21 12.57 -8.15
N LYS A 166 16.63 12.48 -6.88
CA LYS A 166 16.29 13.44 -5.80
C LYS A 166 14.79 13.69 -5.62
N ASN A 167 13.96 12.71 -5.96
CA ASN A 167 12.49 12.78 -5.94
C ASN A 167 11.87 11.88 -4.86
N ALA A 168 12.65 11.49 -3.85
CA ALA A 168 12.27 10.73 -2.68
C ALA A 168 11.76 9.29 -2.96
N TRP A 169 12.17 8.67 -4.08
CA TRP A 169 11.90 7.26 -4.36
C TRP A 169 13.17 6.54 -4.91
N PRO A 170 13.26 5.22 -4.75
CA PRO A 170 12.43 4.38 -3.91
C PRO A 170 12.64 4.68 -2.43
N ARG A 171 11.63 4.38 -1.61
CA ARG A 171 11.74 4.40 -0.15
C ARG A 171 12.31 3.09 0.35
N PHE A 172 12.81 3.08 1.57
CA PHE A 172 13.36 1.87 2.21
C PHE A 172 12.62 1.58 3.51
N SER A 173 12.26 0.31 3.71
CA SER A 173 11.65 -0.18 4.94
C SER A 173 12.51 -1.28 5.55
N GLY A 174 13.02 -1.05 6.76
CA GLY A 174 13.86 -2.01 7.49
C GLY A 174 13.04 -3.15 8.10
N ASP A 175 13.40 -4.38 7.79
CA ASP A 175 12.64 -5.58 8.18
C ASP A 175 12.82 -5.97 9.64
N LYS A 176 14.03 -5.91 10.17
CA LYS A 176 14.37 -6.49 11.50
C LYS A 176 13.48 -5.98 12.63
N ALA A 177 13.41 -4.66 12.79
CA ALA A 177 12.63 -4.04 13.87
C ALA A 177 11.13 -4.28 13.69
N LEU A 178 10.65 -4.34 12.45
CA LEU A 178 9.25 -4.61 12.13
C LEU A 178 8.87 -6.05 12.50
N VAL A 179 9.63 -7.04 12.06
CA VAL A 179 9.39 -8.45 12.39
C VAL A 179 9.44 -8.66 13.89
N GLU A 180 10.46 -8.14 14.58
CA GLU A 180 10.57 -8.22 16.04
C GLU A 180 9.36 -7.55 16.75
N GLY A 181 8.90 -6.41 16.25
CA GLY A 181 7.74 -5.70 16.78
C GLY A 181 6.45 -6.52 16.66
N PHE A 182 6.19 -7.13 15.51
CA PHE A 182 5.03 -8.00 15.33
C PHE A 182 5.12 -9.27 16.19
N MET A 183 6.29 -9.87 16.29
CA MET A 183 6.50 -11.03 17.18
C MET A 183 6.22 -10.68 18.66
N LYS A 184 6.63 -9.50 19.12
CA LYS A 184 6.30 -9.02 20.48
C LYS A 184 4.80 -8.84 20.72
N ASN A 185 4.04 -8.59 19.63
CA ASN A 185 2.57 -8.51 19.68
C ASN A 185 1.88 -9.86 19.42
N GLY A 186 2.59 -10.97 19.50
CA GLY A 186 2.05 -12.33 19.47
C GLY A 186 1.88 -12.93 18.06
N PHE A 187 2.39 -12.29 17.01
CA PHE A 187 2.41 -12.89 15.69
C PHE A 187 3.56 -13.89 15.55
N ASP A 188 3.30 -14.99 14.88
CA ASP A 188 4.33 -15.94 14.47
C ASP A 188 5.32 -15.27 13.50
N VAL A 189 6.57 -15.69 13.51
CA VAL A 189 7.65 -15.12 12.70
C VAL A 189 7.36 -15.22 11.19
N LYS A 190 6.73 -16.29 10.73
CA LYS A 190 6.38 -16.48 9.32
C LYS A 190 5.32 -15.46 8.88
N LEU A 191 4.30 -15.24 9.70
CA LEU A 191 3.30 -14.20 9.46
C LEU A 191 3.90 -12.79 9.52
N ALA A 192 4.80 -12.54 10.48
CA ALA A 192 5.48 -11.26 10.59
C ALA A 192 6.33 -10.95 9.33
N ARG A 193 7.00 -11.95 8.76
CA ARG A 193 7.76 -11.82 7.51
C ARG A 193 6.89 -11.60 6.27
N LYS A 194 5.72 -12.24 6.20
CA LYS A 194 4.76 -12.07 5.09
C LYS A 194 4.11 -10.71 5.03
N ARG A 195 4.25 -9.86 6.06
CA ARG A 195 3.74 -8.51 6.01
C ARG A 195 4.44 -7.71 4.94
N ILE A 196 3.67 -6.93 4.22
CA ILE A 196 4.17 -6.04 3.16
C ILE A 196 4.01 -4.58 3.57
N ALA A 197 4.91 -3.73 3.08
CA ALA A 197 4.83 -2.29 3.25
C ALA A 197 3.75 -1.71 2.34
N VAL A 198 2.77 -1.04 2.92
CA VAL A 198 1.69 -0.33 2.24
C VAL A 198 1.58 1.09 2.77
N GLY A 199 0.98 2.00 2.01
CA GLY A 199 0.84 3.39 2.42
C GLY A 199 2.19 4.02 2.80
N CYS A 200 2.21 4.77 3.88
CA CYS A 200 3.41 5.45 4.40
C CYS A 200 4.30 4.53 5.26
N ASN A 201 4.58 3.31 4.80
CA ASN A 201 5.30 2.21 5.48
C ASN A 201 4.48 1.46 6.54
N TRP A 202 3.18 1.37 6.36
CA TRP A 202 2.35 0.42 7.11
C TRP A 202 2.71 -1.01 6.73
N MET A 203 2.50 -1.93 7.66
CA MET A 203 2.71 -3.35 7.42
C MET A 203 1.39 -4.10 7.47
N SER A 204 1.00 -4.73 6.37
CA SER A 204 -0.25 -5.47 6.22
C SER A 204 -0.01 -6.91 5.78
N LEU A 205 -0.93 -7.82 6.12
CA LEU A 205 -0.97 -9.21 5.64
C LEU A 205 -1.96 -9.32 4.46
N PRO A 206 -1.48 -9.40 3.21
CA PRO A 206 -2.37 -9.49 2.06
C PRO A 206 -3.37 -10.64 2.16
N GLY A 207 -4.63 -10.34 1.88
CA GLY A 207 -5.71 -11.31 1.88
C GLY A 207 -6.14 -11.87 3.24
N LEU A 208 -5.42 -11.60 4.32
CA LEU A 208 -5.71 -12.12 5.66
C LEU A 208 -6.12 -11.04 6.65
N GLU A 209 -5.74 -9.80 6.41
CA GLU A 209 -5.88 -8.69 7.32
C GLU A 209 -6.76 -7.60 6.73
N TYR A 210 -7.73 -7.13 7.52
CA TYR A 210 -8.44 -5.90 7.25
C TYR A 210 -7.63 -4.75 7.86
N THR A 211 -6.96 -4.01 7.00
CA THR A 211 -6.06 -2.92 7.39
C THR A 211 -6.67 -1.58 7.00
N MET A 212 -6.80 -0.68 7.97
CA MET A 212 -7.17 0.71 7.75
C MET A 212 -6.14 1.61 8.40
N ASN A 213 -5.44 2.38 7.60
CA ASN A 213 -4.53 3.44 8.04
C ASN A 213 -5.25 4.80 8.01
N ASP A 214 -4.64 5.79 8.64
CA ASP A 214 -5.13 7.19 8.67
C ASP A 214 -6.58 7.37 9.18
N LEU A 215 -7.09 6.42 9.96
CA LEU A 215 -8.46 6.49 10.47
C LEU A 215 -8.69 7.69 11.39
N VAL A 216 -7.75 7.91 12.30
CA VAL A 216 -7.80 8.98 13.30
C VAL A 216 -6.41 9.52 13.51
N LYS A 217 -6.29 10.85 13.63
CA LYS A 217 -5.03 11.52 13.96
C LYS A 217 -5.14 12.20 15.31
N VAL A 218 -4.25 11.83 16.24
CA VAL A 218 -4.07 12.51 17.52
C VAL A 218 -3.03 13.61 17.34
N ASN A 219 -3.42 14.85 17.58
CA ASN A 219 -2.48 15.98 17.58
C ASN A 219 -1.70 16.01 18.89
N ILE A 220 -0.50 15.41 18.87
CA ILE A 220 0.39 15.29 20.05
C ILE A 220 0.85 16.65 20.55
N ALA A 221 1.09 17.61 19.66
CA ALA A 221 1.42 18.99 20.06
C ALA A 221 0.26 19.65 20.83
N LYS A 222 -0.99 19.40 20.42
CA LYS A 222 -2.16 19.88 21.16
C LYS A 222 -2.33 19.17 22.50
N VAL A 223 -2.02 17.89 22.58
CA VAL A 223 -1.99 17.16 23.86
C VAL A 223 -0.97 17.80 24.82
N PHE A 224 0.22 18.16 24.32
CA PHE A 224 1.21 18.88 25.13
C PHE A 224 0.69 20.24 25.62
N GLU A 225 0.07 21.02 24.75
CA GLU A 225 -0.52 22.31 25.10
C GLU A 225 -1.58 22.16 26.20
N VAL A 226 -2.47 21.15 26.10
CA VAL A 226 -3.49 20.85 27.12
C VAL A 226 -2.85 20.45 28.42
N ALA A 227 -1.83 19.60 28.41
CA ALA A 227 -1.11 19.19 29.61
C ALA A 227 -0.41 20.36 30.31
N LEU A 228 0.17 21.29 29.54
CA LEU A 228 0.77 22.51 30.06
C LEU A 228 -0.27 23.43 30.69
N GLN A 229 -1.44 23.55 30.05
CA GLN A 229 -2.54 24.33 30.60
C GLN A 229 -3.07 23.71 31.89
N ASP A 230 -3.27 22.40 31.92
CA ASP A 230 -3.70 21.65 33.09
C ASP A 230 -2.73 21.83 34.29
N MET A 231 -1.40 21.72 34.00
CA MET A 231 -0.38 21.96 35.03
C MET A 231 -0.49 23.38 35.63
N ARG A 232 -0.77 24.38 34.79
CA ARG A 232 -0.88 25.79 35.24
C ARG A 232 -2.16 26.09 36.00
N GLU A 233 -3.25 25.40 35.71
CA GLU A 233 -4.56 25.64 36.32
C GLU A 233 -4.78 24.84 37.60
N ASN A 234 -4.18 23.66 37.70
CA ASN A 234 -4.49 22.69 38.76
C ASN A 234 -3.33 22.35 39.69
N ASN A 235 -2.15 22.97 39.51
CA ASN A 235 -0.99 22.78 40.39
C ASN A 235 -0.49 24.12 40.95
N GLU A 236 0.14 24.08 42.13
CA GLU A 236 0.83 25.22 42.67
C GLU A 236 2.14 25.48 41.90
N VAL A 237 2.62 26.73 41.83
CA VAL A 237 3.81 27.11 41.06
C VAL A 237 5.06 26.32 41.49
N GLU A 238 5.14 25.96 42.76
CA GLU A 238 6.22 25.17 43.36
C GLU A 238 6.29 23.72 42.81
N GLU A 239 5.19 23.23 42.25
CA GLU A 239 5.07 21.89 41.65
C GLU A 239 5.37 21.88 40.13
N TYR A 240 5.59 23.04 39.52
CA TYR A 240 5.90 23.13 38.11
C TYR A 240 7.26 22.52 37.83
N SER A 241 7.26 21.45 37.06
CA SER A 241 8.45 20.76 36.62
C SER A 241 8.22 20.00 35.32
N THR A 242 9.29 19.70 34.60
CA THR A 242 9.22 18.85 33.42
C THR A 242 8.64 17.46 33.77
N SER A 243 8.93 16.94 34.95
CA SER A 243 8.39 15.65 35.42
C SER A 243 6.88 15.70 35.62
N THR A 244 6.36 16.76 36.26
CA THR A 244 4.91 16.96 36.43
C THR A 244 4.24 17.12 35.08
N LEU A 245 4.78 17.95 34.19
CA LEU A 245 4.26 18.13 32.84
C LEU A 245 4.25 16.81 32.04
N TYR A 246 5.31 15.99 32.16
CA TYR A 246 5.38 14.72 31.46
C TYR A 246 4.30 13.74 31.93
N VAL A 247 4.03 13.67 33.22
CA VAL A 247 2.95 12.81 33.78
C VAL A 247 1.59 13.24 33.24
N LEU A 248 1.28 14.54 33.28
CA LEU A 248 0.03 15.07 32.74
C LEU A 248 -0.08 14.84 31.22
N PHE A 249 1.03 15.05 30.49
CA PHE A 249 1.07 14.79 29.05
C PHE A 249 0.75 13.33 28.72
N ILE A 250 1.33 12.37 29.42
CA ILE A 250 1.05 10.94 29.21
C ILE A 250 -0.41 10.62 29.55
N ASP A 251 -0.97 11.19 30.62
CA ASP A 251 -2.37 10.97 30.98
C ASP A 251 -3.32 11.50 29.88
N HIS A 252 -3.14 12.73 29.43
CA HIS A 252 -3.94 13.29 28.34
C HIS A 252 -3.76 12.52 27.01
N LEU A 253 -2.54 12.04 26.73
CA LEU A 253 -2.28 11.24 25.53
C LEU A 253 -3.01 9.89 25.62
N CYS A 254 -2.98 9.22 26.77
CA CYS A 254 -3.73 7.99 27.00
C CYS A 254 -5.24 8.19 26.83
N GLN A 255 -5.78 9.27 27.35
CA GLN A 255 -7.20 9.62 27.19
C GLN A 255 -7.56 9.86 25.72
N ALA A 256 -6.73 10.61 24.98
CA ALA A 256 -6.94 10.86 23.56
C ALA A 256 -6.92 9.57 22.74
N VAL A 257 -5.94 8.70 22.96
CA VAL A 257 -5.84 7.39 22.29
C VAL A 257 -7.02 6.49 22.65
N HIS A 258 -7.41 6.45 23.92
CA HIS A 258 -8.58 5.67 24.36
C HIS A 258 -9.87 6.14 23.67
N THR A 259 -10.10 7.44 23.63
CA THR A 259 -11.27 8.02 22.96
C THR A 259 -11.28 7.71 21.45
N ALA A 260 -10.10 7.82 20.80
CA ALA A 260 -9.96 7.46 19.39
C ALA A 260 -10.27 5.96 19.16
N ALA A 261 -9.77 5.07 20.02
CA ALA A 261 -10.02 3.64 19.94
C ALA A 261 -11.52 3.29 20.11
N GLU A 262 -12.21 3.95 21.03
CA GLU A 262 -13.67 3.79 21.20
C GLU A 262 -14.43 4.26 19.96
N GLY A 263 -14.03 5.39 19.37
CA GLY A 263 -14.57 5.89 18.11
C GLY A 263 -14.39 4.90 16.94
N ILE A 264 -13.22 4.27 16.84
CA ILE A 264 -12.95 3.23 15.83
C ILE A 264 -13.85 2.01 16.05
N ARG A 265 -13.98 1.53 17.28
CA ARG A 265 -14.90 0.41 17.62
C ARG A 265 -16.33 0.72 17.27
N PHE A 266 -16.78 1.95 17.54
CA PHE A 266 -18.12 2.41 17.16
C PHE A 266 -18.27 2.43 15.64
N HIS A 267 -17.29 2.96 14.90
CA HIS A 267 -17.30 2.98 13.44
C HIS A 267 -17.43 1.56 12.86
N LEU A 268 -16.55 0.65 13.25
CA LEU A 268 -16.54 -0.73 12.78
C LEU A 268 -17.86 -1.46 13.01
N LYS A 269 -18.52 -1.19 14.14
CA LYS A 269 -19.83 -1.80 14.46
C LYS A 269 -20.89 -1.52 13.38
N TYR A 270 -20.80 -0.37 12.70
CA TYR A 270 -21.79 0.07 11.73
C TYR A 270 -21.31 0.05 10.29
N GLN A 271 -20.02 -0.14 10.07
CA GLN A 271 -19.41 -0.05 8.74
C GLN A 271 -20.05 -1.00 7.73
N LYS A 272 -20.25 -2.27 8.09
CA LYS A 272 -20.87 -3.26 7.22
C LYS A 272 -22.27 -2.88 6.71
N TYR A 273 -22.99 -2.00 7.40
CA TYR A 273 -24.30 -1.53 6.99
C TYR A 273 -24.24 -0.28 6.12
N ASN A 274 -23.25 0.56 6.34
CA ASN A 274 -23.10 1.85 5.66
C ASN A 274 -22.19 1.71 4.42
N GLU A 275 -21.08 1.00 4.56
CA GLU A 275 -20.06 0.84 3.53
C GLU A 275 -19.50 -0.60 3.52
N PRO A 276 -20.27 -1.61 3.07
CA PRO A 276 -19.78 -2.98 2.99
C PRO A 276 -18.65 -3.09 1.97
N GLU A 277 -17.65 -3.93 2.27
CA GLU A 277 -16.44 -4.11 1.46
C GLU A 277 -16.64 -5.10 0.31
N LEU A 278 -17.58 -4.81 -0.60
CA LEU A 278 -18.05 -5.77 -1.61
C LEU A 278 -16.94 -6.35 -2.50
N VAL A 279 -15.98 -5.53 -2.90
CA VAL A 279 -14.87 -5.98 -3.76
C VAL A 279 -13.82 -6.72 -2.94
N LEU A 280 -13.46 -6.18 -1.78
CA LEU A 280 -12.44 -6.77 -0.91
C LEU A 280 -12.89 -8.13 -0.34
N ASN A 281 -14.18 -8.31 -0.07
CA ASN A 281 -14.76 -9.59 0.35
C ASN A 281 -14.50 -10.72 -0.64
N LEU A 282 -14.44 -10.42 -1.93
CA LEU A 282 -14.16 -11.42 -3.00
C LEU A 282 -12.67 -11.80 -3.08
N LEU A 283 -11.79 -10.96 -2.57
CA LEU A 283 -10.33 -11.08 -2.73
C LEU A 283 -9.60 -11.35 -1.41
N SER A 284 -10.35 -11.52 -0.32
CA SER A 284 -9.81 -11.87 1.00
C SER A 284 -10.21 -13.27 1.41
N HIS A 285 -9.32 -13.95 2.14
CA HIS A 285 -9.63 -15.22 2.77
C HIS A 285 -10.56 -15.00 3.96
N GLY A 286 -11.59 -15.81 4.04
CA GLY A 286 -12.53 -15.83 5.16
C GLY A 286 -13.91 -15.23 4.91
N PRO A 287 -14.09 -14.09 4.21
CA PRO A 287 -15.41 -13.51 4.02
C PRO A 287 -16.42 -14.43 3.35
N LEU A 288 -16.03 -15.09 2.25
CA LEU A 288 -16.91 -16.01 1.52
C LEU A 288 -17.21 -17.25 2.34
N GLU A 289 -16.21 -17.85 2.99
CA GLU A 289 -16.36 -19.07 3.80
C GLU A 289 -17.21 -18.83 5.04
N LYS A 290 -17.10 -17.67 5.65
CA LYS A 290 -17.82 -17.30 6.86
C LYS A 290 -19.19 -16.65 6.58
N GLY A 291 -19.41 -16.14 5.36
CA GLY A 291 -20.58 -15.32 5.02
C GLY A 291 -20.61 -14.00 5.76
N LEU A 292 -19.44 -13.41 6.05
CA LEU A 292 -19.28 -12.17 6.82
C LEU A 292 -18.48 -11.14 6.03
N ASP A 293 -18.85 -9.87 6.18
CA ASP A 293 -18.05 -8.78 5.65
C ASP A 293 -16.64 -8.78 6.25
N VAL A 294 -15.64 -8.41 5.47
CA VAL A 294 -14.25 -8.34 5.93
C VAL A 294 -14.08 -7.41 7.11
N SER A 295 -14.90 -6.35 7.21
CA SER A 295 -14.90 -5.40 8.32
C SER A 295 -15.57 -5.93 9.60
N ASP A 296 -16.34 -7.03 9.52
CA ASP A 296 -17.16 -7.58 10.61
C ASP A 296 -16.95 -9.09 10.82
N GLY A 297 -15.74 -9.50 11.09
CA GLY A 297 -15.40 -10.90 11.38
C GLY A 297 -15.02 -11.73 10.16
N GLY A 298 -15.14 -11.21 8.94
CA GLY A 298 -14.68 -11.87 7.72
C GLY A 298 -13.18 -12.09 7.72
N ALA A 299 -12.39 -11.04 7.98
CA ALA A 299 -10.94 -11.12 8.05
C ALA A 299 -10.44 -11.99 9.22
N THR A 300 -9.20 -12.47 9.11
CA THR A 300 -8.51 -13.17 10.20
C THR A 300 -7.90 -12.20 11.20
N TYR A 301 -7.35 -11.09 10.71
CA TYR A 301 -6.70 -10.06 11.52
C TYR A 301 -7.26 -8.68 11.20
N TYR A 302 -7.17 -7.78 12.18
CA TYR A 302 -7.58 -6.39 12.08
C TYR A 302 -6.42 -5.49 12.51
N ASN A 303 -6.03 -4.55 11.65
CA ASN A 303 -4.98 -3.58 11.92
C ASN A 303 -5.52 -2.18 11.64
N LEU A 304 -5.89 -1.48 12.70
CA LEU A 304 -6.56 -0.19 12.64
C LEU A 304 -5.67 0.85 13.29
N ALA A 305 -5.23 1.82 12.51
CA ALA A 305 -4.18 2.73 12.94
C ALA A 305 -4.71 4.06 13.46
N ILE A 306 -4.08 4.49 14.53
CA ILE A 306 -4.20 5.84 15.09
C ILE A 306 -2.85 6.53 14.86
N ASP A 307 -2.84 7.60 14.07
CA ASP A 307 -1.63 8.35 13.76
C ASP A 307 -1.36 9.43 14.78
N GLY A 308 -0.08 9.69 15.06
CA GLY A 308 0.37 10.83 15.85
C GLY A 308 0.90 11.97 14.97
N ALA A 309 0.37 13.17 15.13
CA ALA A 309 0.87 14.38 14.46
C ALA A 309 1.50 15.33 15.46
N GLY A 310 2.57 16.04 15.06
CA GLY A 310 3.21 17.06 15.90
C GLY A 310 4.15 16.50 16.98
N LEU A 311 4.66 15.27 16.82
CA LEU A 311 5.60 14.66 17.76
C LEU A 311 6.86 15.48 17.96
N ALA A 312 7.48 15.99 16.87
CA ALA A 312 8.68 16.80 16.94
C ALA A 312 8.43 18.11 17.74
N ILE A 313 7.28 18.76 17.51
CA ILE A 313 6.89 19.98 18.24
C ILE A 313 6.76 19.68 19.74
N ALA A 314 6.10 18.59 20.11
CA ALA A 314 5.96 18.21 21.51
C ALA A 314 7.33 17.88 22.14
N ALA A 315 8.17 17.10 21.44
CA ALA A 315 9.51 16.74 21.93
C ALA A 315 10.43 17.94 22.13
N ASP A 316 10.40 18.91 21.19
CA ASP A 316 11.21 20.14 21.29
C ASP A 316 10.67 21.11 22.35
N SER A 317 9.45 20.91 22.82
CA SER A 317 8.80 21.77 23.85
C SER A 317 9.06 21.29 25.28
N PHE A 318 9.49 20.02 25.46
CA PHE A 318 9.90 19.47 26.75
C PHE A 318 11.32 19.93 27.11
#